data_382f39160a49476fa20f2c6c23e615af
#
_entry.id   382f39160a49476fa20f2c6c23e615af
#
_cell.length_a   1.000
_cell.length_b   1.000
_cell.length_c   1.000
_cell.angle_alpha   90.00
_cell.angle_beta   90.00
_cell.angle_gamma   90.00
#
_symmetry.space_group_name_H-M   'P 1'
#
loop_
_entity.id
_entity.type
_entity.pdbx_description
1 polymer ?
#
loop_
_entity_poly.entity_id
_entity_poly.type
_entity_poly.pdbx_seq_one_letter_code
_entity_poly.pdbx_strand_id
1 'polypeptide(L)'
;MAISLERFSQTEQFVSDLRLLYQLFEEAQRSRVAHGERLRAIFQGRTAGSVGAGRAENADSLLKTIARGNTVGAPRVLERAYTRAASDEADAADTLRAVIGQHPAWPWLSSKKGVGHLLAARLLSRLDVTRARTPSAFWAYCGLATIPGLAYSCARCKLEVAYPVGYKLHEPHYSRSGLRECAGHLELVADEQSTRVAPRRSALGGRRTYDSHARKSCYLLGVSLLRCGSDYRAFYDSERTRLGELHPGWTPKHSHLSALRRMEKAFLRDLWLAWRRALNLPVVASYFPRL
;
A
#
# COMPACT_ATOMS: atom_id res chain seq x y z
N MET A 1 2.68 -32.19 -12.67
CA MET A 1 1.30 -31.92 -13.13
C MET A 1 1.29 -30.52 -13.71
N ALA A 2 1.48 -30.37 -15.02
CA ALA A 2 1.50 -29.05 -15.68
C ALA A 2 0.05 -28.58 -15.77
N ILE A 3 -0.30 -27.62 -14.91
CA ILE A 3 -1.60 -26.96 -14.96
C ILE A 3 -1.58 -26.07 -16.20
N SER A 4 -2.49 -26.31 -17.14
CA SER A 4 -2.66 -25.47 -18.33
C SER A 4 -3.03 -24.07 -17.91
N LEU A 5 -2.06 -23.17 -17.93
CA LEU A 5 -2.16 -21.78 -17.45
C LEU A 5 -3.05 -20.88 -18.31
N GLU A 6 -3.43 -21.31 -19.51
CA GLU A 6 -4.27 -20.56 -20.43
C GLU A 6 -5.74 -20.38 -19.95
N ARG A 7 -6.25 -21.28 -19.10
CA ARG A 7 -7.58 -21.17 -18.49
C ARG A 7 -7.59 -20.43 -17.15
N PHE A 8 -6.43 -20.27 -16.51
CA PHE A 8 -6.31 -19.73 -15.15
C PHE A 8 -6.47 -18.21 -15.06
N SER A 9 -6.11 -17.47 -16.11
CA SER A 9 -6.05 -16.00 -16.05
C SER A 9 -7.42 -15.29 -16.00
N GLN A 10 -8.52 -16.03 -16.08
CA GLN A 10 -9.88 -15.46 -16.23
C GLN A 10 -10.86 -15.88 -15.13
N THR A 11 -10.46 -16.68 -14.16
CA THR A 11 -11.37 -17.23 -13.16
C THR A 11 -11.16 -16.64 -11.77
N GLU A 12 -12.23 -16.59 -10.96
CA GLU A 12 -12.14 -16.25 -9.52
C GLU A 12 -11.11 -17.15 -8.81
N GLN A 13 -10.95 -18.39 -9.27
CA GLN A 13 -9.97 -19.35 -8.78
C GLN A 13 -8.53 -18.81 -8.93
N PHE A 14 -8.17 -18.25 -10.09
CA PHE A 14 -6.83 -17.71 -10.29
C PHE A 14 -6.50 -16.56 -9.31
N VAL A 15 -7.45 -15.65 -9.09
CA VAL A 15 -7.25 -14.54 -8.12
C VAL A 15 -7.11 -15.11 -6.71
N SER A 16 -7.87 -16.17 -6.39
CA SER A 16 -7.78 -16.86 -5.09
C SER A 16 -6.42 -17.53 -4.90
N ASP A 17 -5.96 -18.26 -5.91
CA ASP A 17 -4.69 -19.00 -5.88
C ASP A 17 -3.50 -18.02 -5.84
N LEU A 18 -3.54 -16.94 -6.62
CA LEU A 18 -2.54 -15.88 -6.57
C LEU A 18 -2.52 -15.20 -5.19
N ARG A 19 -3.68 -15.02 -4.57
CA ARG A 19 -3.78 -14.45 -3.22
C ARG A 19 -3.13 -15.37 -2.19
N LEU A 20 -3.41 -16.67 -2.25
CA LEU A 20 -2.80 -17.65 -1.36
C LEU A 20 -1.28 -17.68 -1.54
N LEU A 21 -0.81 -17.76 -2.78
CA LEU A 21 0.62 -17.77 -3.09
C LEU A 21 1.32 -16.50 -2.59
N TYR A 22 0.68 -15.33 -2.77
CA TYR A 22 1.21 -14.08 -2.25
C TYR A 22 1.23 -14.04 -0.71
N GLN A 23 0.24 -14.64 -0.04
CA GLN A 23 0.23 -14.77 1.41
C GLN A 23 1.39 -15.65 1.92
N LEU A 24 1.66 -16.77 1.26
CA LEU A 24 2.81 -17.62 1.59
C LEU A 24 4.13 -16.85 1.47
N PHE A 25 4.30 -16.07 0.42
CA PHE A 25 5.45 -15.19 0.27
C PHE A 25 5.55 -14.17 1.44
N GLU A 26 4.45 -13.49 1.80
CA GLU A 26 4.44 -12.54 2.92
C GLU A 26 4.73 -13.20 4.28
N GLU A 27 4.34 -14.46 4.47
CA GLU A 27 4.62 -15.24 5.68
C GLU A 27 6.09 -15.62 5.77
N ALA A 28 6.66 -16.14 4.71
CA ALA A 28 8.09 -16.46 4.62
C ALA A 28 8.94 -15.21 4.84
N GLN A 29 8.59 -14.09 4.20
CA GLN A 29 9.25 -12.80 4.39
C GLN A 29 9.19 -12.31 5.83
N ARG A 30 8.01 -12.38 6.48
CA ARG A 30 7.86 -12.01 7.91
C ARG A 30 8.73 -12.87 8.80
N SER A 31 8.76 -14.18 8.55
CA SER A 31 9.59 -15.12 9.32
C SER A 31 11.07 -14.80 9.15
N ARG A 32 11.56 -14.60 7.93
CA ARG A 32 12.93 -14.20 7.66
C ARG A 32 13.29 -12.89 8.34
N VAL A 33 12.45 -11.86 8.23
CA VAL A 33 12.67 -10.57 8.90
C VAL A 33 12.74 -10.74 10.41
N ALA A 34 11.80 -11.48 11.03
CA ALA A 34 11.77 -11.70 12.45
C ALA A 34 13.02 -12.45 12.97
N HIS A 35 13.46 -13.50 12.25
CA HIS A 35 14.70 -14.19 12.59
C HIS A 35 15.93 -13.31 12.37
N GLY A 36 15.94 -12.52 11.29
CA GLY A 36 17.00 -11.56 10.98
C GLY A 36 17.16 -10.50 12.07
N GLU A 37 16.08 -9.95 12.62
CA GLU A 37 16.15 -8.97 13.71
C GLU A 37 16.70 -9.60 15.00
N ARG A 38 16.34 -10.86 15.31
CA ARG A 38 16.91 -11.59 16.45
C ARG A 38 18.42 -11.82 16.30
N LEU A 39 18.86 -12.21 15.10
CA LEU A 39 20.28 -12.37 14.78
C LEU A 39 21.03 -11.03 14.87
N ARG A 40 20.45 -9.94 14.34
CA ARG A 40 21.03 -8.60 14.47
C ARG A 40 21.18 -8.20 15.93
N ALA A 41 20.17 -8.47 16.76
CA ALA A 41 20.24 -8.18 18.19
C ALA A 41 21.41 -8.93 18.87
N ILE A 42 21.62 -10.20 18.52
CA ILE A 42 22.76 -10.99 19.01
C ILE A 42 24.08 -10.39 18.54
N PHE A 43 24.25 -10.11 17.25
CA PHE A 43 25.49 -9.54 16.70
C PHE A 43 25.79 -8.14 17.23
N GLN A 44 24.78 -7.40 17.65
CA GLN A 44 24.93 -6.07 18.28
C GLN A 44 25.07 -6.15 19.80
N GLY A 45 25.15 -7.36 20.40
CA GLY A 45 25.21 -7.54 21.85
C GLY A 45 23.98 -7.06 22.62
N ARG A 46 22.83 -6.85 21.91
CA ARG A 46 21.55 -6.46 22.51
C ARG A 46 20.80 -7.69 23.01
N THR A 47 21.37 -8.40 23.99
CA THR A 47 20.60 -9.38 24.76
C THR A 47 19.84 -8.68 25.88
N ALA A 48 18.75 -9.26 26.35
CA ALA A 48 17.91 -8.67 27.41
C ALA A 48 18.77 -8.24 28.60
N GLY A 49 18.88 -6.92 28.83
CA GLY A 49 19.65 -6.36 29.93
C GLY A 49 20.96 -5.63 29.56
N SER A 50 21.44 -5.67 28.33
CA SER A 50 22.66 -4.95 27.96
C SER A 50 22.32 -3.56 27.36
N VAL A 51 22.61 -2.51 28.14
CA VAL A 51 22.66 -1.13 27.67
C VAL A 51 24.07 -0.88 27.14
N GLY A 52 24.23 -0.66 25.85
CA GLY A 52 25.49 -0.18 25.24
C GLY A 52 26.34 -1.29 24.63
N ALA A 53 25.91 -1.81 23.50
CA ALA A 53 26.75 -2.63 22.68
C ALA A 53 27.09 -1.92 21.38
N GLY A 54 28.37 -1.97 21.01
CA GLY A 54 28.90 -1.39 19.80
C GLY A 54 28.16 -1.85 18.56
N ARG A 55 28.07 -0.98 17.55
CA ARG A 55 27.57 -1.32 16.20
C ARG A 55 28.39 -2.50 15.66
N ALA A 56 27.74 -3.63 15.46
CA ALA A 56 28.31 -4.63 14.57
C ALA A 56 28.21 -4.06 13.15
N GLU A 57 29.28 -3.45 12.65
CA GLU A 57 29.36 -2.84 11.30
C GLU A 57 29.04 -3.82 10.16
N ASN A 58 28.86 -5.12 10.48
CA ASN A 58 28.71 -6.22 9.52
C ASN A 58 27.47 -7.10 9.72
N ALA A 59 26.46 -6.69 10.52
CA ALA A 59 25.30 -7.56 10.78
C ALA A 59 24.57 -7.99 9.49
N ASP A 60 24.44 -7.10 8.50
CA ASP A 60 23.81 -7.43 7.23
C ASP A 60 24.67 -8.37 6.36
N SER A 61 25.99 -8.27 6.45
CA SER A 61 26.91 -9.21 5.80
C SER A 61 26.84 -10.60 6.42
N LEU A 62 26.77 -10.69 7.75
CA LEU A 62 26.60 -11.95 8.46
C LEU A 62 25.27 -12.61 8.12
N LEU A 63 24.17 -11.84 8.04
CA LEU A 63 22.88 -12.37 7.61
C LEU A 63 22.91 -12.93 6.17
N LYS A 64 23.60 -12.26 5.24
CA LYS A 64 23.80 -12.78 3.88
C LYS A 64 24.61 -14.09 3.86
N THR A 65 25.58 -14.22 4.75
CA THR A 65 26.38 -15.43 4.92
C THR A 65 25.53 -16.59 5.44
N ILE A 66 24.70 -16.34 6.46
CA ILE A 66 23.75 -17.33 7.00
C ILE A 66 22.70 -17.72 5.95
N ALA A 67 22.15 -16.76 5.19
CA ALA A 67 21.18 -17.07 4.15
C ALA A 67 21.74 -18.03 3.08
N ARG A 68 23.07 -18.04 2.87
CA ARG A 68 23.78 -19.00 1.97
C ARG A 68 24.06 -20.34 2.61
N GLY A 69 23.58 -20.59 3.85
CA GLY A 69 23.77 -21.85 4.57
C GLY A 69 25.04 -21.94 5.42
N ASN A 70 25.84 -20.87 5.51
CA ASN A 70 27.04 -20.84 6.32
C ASN A 70 26.74 -20.42 7.75
N THR A 71 27.53 -20.89 8.72
CA THR A 71 27.44 -20.52 10.14
C THR A 71 28.37 -19.36 10.45
N VAL A 72 27.94 -18.48 11.36
CA VAL A 72 28.70 -17.28 11.80
C VAL A 72 28.85 -17.18 13.32
N GLY A 73 28.58 -18.27 14.04
CA GLY A 73 28.76 -18.34 15.53
C GLY A 73 27.52 -17.90 16.32
N ALA A 74 26.38 -17.62 15.68
CA ALA A 74 25.11 -17.46 16.36
C ALA A 74 24.50 -18.83 16.75
N PRO A 75 23.46 -18.89 17.63
CA PRO A 75 22.80 -20.15 17.95
C PRO A 75 22.32 -20.89 16.69
N ARG A 76 22.82 -22.11 16.47
CA ARG A 76 22.56 -22.91 15.26
C ARG A 76 21.07 -23.06 14.91
N VAL A 77 20.22 -23.12 15.92
CA VAL A 77 18.75 -23.23 15.71
C VAL A 77 18.23 -21.98 15.03
N LEU A 78 18.71 -20.80 15.44
CA LEU A 78 18.26 -19.51 14.87
C LEU A 78 18.86 -19.29 13.49
N GLU A 79 20.12 -19.66 13.25
CA GLU A 79 20.75 -19.61 11.93
C GLU A 79 19.98 -20.49 10.92
N ARG A 80 19.66 -21.73 11.31
CA ARG A 80 18.86 -22.65 10.48
C ARG A 80 17.45 -22.13 10.22
N ALA A 81 16.79 -21.54 11.22
CA ALA A 81 15.47 -20.96 11.06
C ALA A 81 15.48 -19.79 10.06
N TYR A 82 16.51 -18.94 10.13
CA TYR A 82 16.69 -17.84 9.18
C TYR A 82 16.96 -18.34 7.75
N THR A 83 17.87 -19.31 7.59
CA THR A 83 18.20 -19.91 6.27
C THR A 83 16.96 -20.53 5.63
N ARG A 84 16.19 -21.31 6.40
CA ARG A 84 14.93 -21.90 5.89
C ARG A 84 13.95 -20.83 5.44
N ALA A 85 13.69 -19.83 6.29
CA ALA A 85 12.76 -18.76 5.92
C ALA A 85 13.26 -17.93 4.73
N ALA A 86 14.57 -17.77 4.53
CA ALA A 86 15.14 -17.11 3.36
C ALA A 86 14.96 -17.94 2.08
N SER A 87 15.11 -19.28 2.17
CA SER A 87 14.82 -20.19 1.05
C SER A 87 13.34 -20.16 0.69
N ASP A 88 12.45 -20.31 1.67
CA ASP A 88 11.00 -20.32 1.47
C ASP A 88 10.52 -18.99 0.80
N GLU A 89 11.08 -17.85 1.23
CA GLU A 89 10.81 -16.55 0.59
C GLU A 89 11.28 -16.51 -0.86
N ALA A 90 12.47 -17.03 -1.14
CA ALA A 90 13.03 -17.05 -2.50
C ALA A 90 12.20 -17.95 -3.43
N ASP A 91 11.84 -19.15 -2.99
CA ASP A 91 11.04 -20.12 -3.75
C ASP A 91 9.63 -19.56 -4.04
N ALA A 92 9.00 -18.94 -3.06
CA ALA A 92 7.72 -18.26 -3.25
C ALA A 92 7.82 -17.06 -4.20
N ALA A 93 8.91 -16.27 -4.12
CA ALA A 93 9.16 -15.15 -5.02
C ALA A 93 9.37 -15.61 -6.47
N ASP A 94 10.09 -16.71 -6.69
CA ASP A 94 10.34 -17.27 -8.03
C ASP A 94 9.04 -17.84 -8.63
N THR A 95 8.24 -18.52 -7.82
CA THR A 95 6.90 -18.98 -8.23
C THR A 95 6.01 -17.79 -8.61
N LEU A 96 5.98 -16.74 -7.80
CA LEU A 96 5.23 -15.52 -8.13
C LEU A 96 5.72 -14.85 -9.41
N ARG A 97 7.03 -14.84 -9.70
CA ARG A 97 7.58 -14.31 -10.97
C ARG A 97 7.05 -15.09 -12.17
N ALA A 98 7.07 -16.42 -12.08
CA ALA A 98 6.58 -17.29 -13.16
C ALA A 98 5.09 -17.07 -13.42
N VAL A 99 4.26 -17.04 -12.36
CA VAL A 99 2.81 -16.83 -12.46
C VAL A 99 2.48 -15.44 -13.01
N ILE A 100 3.13 -14.40 -12.49
CA ILE A 100 2.87 -13.02 -12.93
C ILE A 100 3.35 -12.78 -14.35
N GLY A 101 4.45 -13.41 -14.78
CA GLY A 101 4.94 -13.33 -16.15
C GLY A 101 3.93 -13.77 -17.21
N GLN A 102 2.99 -14.64 -16.83
CA GLN A 102 1.92 -15.14 -17.70
C GLN A 102 0.58 -14.42 -17.52
N HIS A 103 0.49 -13.46 -16.58
CA HIS A 103 -0.75 -12.74 -16.31
C HIS A 103 -1.07 -11.73 -17.44
N PRO A 104 -2.33 -11.65 -17.95
CA PRO A 104 -2.71 -10.78 -19.06
C PRO A 104 -2.36 -9.29 -18.88
N ALA A 105 -2.34 -8.78 -17.64
CA ALA A 105 -1.95 -7.40 -17.36
C ALA A 105 -0.42 -7.20 -17.28
N TRP A 106 0.39 -8.28 -17.28
CA TRP A 106 1.81 -8.19 -17.07
C TRP A 106 2.56 -7.41 -18.17
N PRO A 107 2.29 -7.56 -19.48
CA PRO A 107 2.96 -6.78 -20.50
C PRO A 107 2.85 -5.26 -20.28
N TRP A 108 1.69 -4.81 -19.81
CA TRP A 108 1.49 -3.41 -19.46
C TRP A 108 2.19 -3.04 -18.14
N LEU A 109 2.06 -3.86 -17.10
CA LEU A 109 2.69 -3.61 -15.79
C LEU A 109 4.21 -3.56 -15.89
N SER A 110 4.83 -4.48 -16.63
CA SER A 110 6.29 -4.56 -16.83
C SER A 110 6.85 -3.36 -17.59
N SER A 111 6.04 -2.71 -18.42
CA SER A 111 6.41 -1.47 -19.11
C SER A 111 6.49 -0.26 -18.17
N LYS A 112 5.98 -0.37 -16.94
CA LYS A 112 5.94 0.76 -15.99
C LYS A 112 7.16 0.74 -15.08
N LYS A 113 8.00 1.76 -15.20
CA LYS A 113 9.20 1.91 -14.38
C LYS A 113 8.82 1.92 -12.89
N GLY A 114 9.44 1.04 -12.11
CA GLY A 114 9.14 0.86 -10.69
C GLY A 114 8.13 -0.25 -10.37
N VAL A 115 7.62 -0.98 -11.38
CA VAL A 115 6.70 -2.10 -11.16
C VAL A 115 7.41 -3.42 -11.49
N GLY A 116 7.88 -4.10 -10.46
CA GLY A 116 8.43 -5.46 -10.58
C GLY A 116 7.38 -6.55 -10.29
N HIS A 117 7.73 -7.82 -10.55
CA HIS A 117 6.83 -8.96 -10.39
C HIS A 117 6.18 -9.04 -8.99
N LEU A 118 6.93 -8.83 -7.91
CA LEU A 118 6.39 -8.92 -6.55
C LEU A 118 5.38 -7.80 -6.24
N LEU A 119 5.62 -6.59 -6.74
CA LEU A 119 4.67 -5.50 -6.59
C LEU A 119 3.43 -5.72 -7.45
N ALA A 120 3.59 -6.25 -8.66
CA ALA A 120 2.49 -6.68 -9.52
C ALA A 120 1.68 -7.80 -8.85
N ALA A 121 2.33 -8.84 -8.31
CA ALA A 121 1.68 -9.93 -7.59
C ALA A 121 0.86 -9.40 -6.40
N ARG A 122 1.45 -8.51 -5.61
CA ARG A 122 0.77 -7.85 -4.49
C ARG A 122 -0.50 -7.14 -4.91
N LEU A 123 -0.48 -6.47 -6.05
CA LEU A 123 -1.62 -5.72 -6.56
C LEU A 123 -2.68 -6.66 -7.14
N LEU A 124 -2.28 -7.55 -8.04
CA LEU A 124 -3.15 -8.45 -8.78
C LEU A 124 -3.79 -9.53 -7.89
N SER A 125 -3.15 -9.92 -6.79
CA SER A 125 -3.74 -10.84 -5.79
C SER A 125 -4.96 -10.25 -5.07
N ARG A 126 -5.21 -8.94 -5.19
CA ARG A 126 -6.31 -8.23 -4.52
C ARG A 126 -7.34 -7.68 -5.49
N LEU A 127 -6.97 -7.47 -6.74
CA LEU A 127 -7.84 -6.87 -7.74
C LEU A 127 -8.42 -7.95 -8.66
N ASP A 128 -9.67 -7.77 -9.04
CA ASP A 128 -10.37 -8.60 -10.01
C ASP A 128 -11.06 -7.68 -11.04
N VAL A 129 -10.51 -7.67 -12.25
CA VAL A 129 -11.02 -6.81 -13.33
C VAL A 129 -12.34 -7.31 -13.90
N THR A 130 -12.68 -8.60 -13.71
CA THR A 130 -13.94 -9.16 -14.21
C THR A 130 -15.12 -8.67 -13.38
N ARG A 131 -14.91 -8.50 -12.06
CA ARG A 131 -15.90 -7.94 -11.12
C ARG A 131 -15.96 -6.41 -11.16
N ALA A 132 -14.86 -5.76 -11.53
CA ALA A 132 -14.76 -4.30 -11.59
C ALA A 132 -15.21 -3.78 -12.97
N ARG A 133 -16.49 -3.48 -13.14
CA ARG A 133 -17.05 -2.96 -14.40
C ARG A 133 -16.57 -1.57 -14.79
N THR A 134 -16.05 -0.80 -13.82
CA THR A 134 -15.52 0.56 -14.01
C THR A 134 -14.22 0.76 -13.24
N PRO A 135 -13.35 1.70 -13.62
CA PRO A 135 -12.17 2.06 -12.83
C PRO A 135 -12.51 2.50 -11.40
N SER A 136 -13.68 3.14 -11.23
CA SER A 136 -14.16 3.61 -9.92
C SER A 136 -14.38 2.46 -8.93
N ALA A 137 -14.72 1.26 -9.43
CA ALA A 137 -14.82 0.07 -8.58
C ALA A 137 -13.46 -0.30 -7.95
N PHE A 138 -12.34 -0.20 -8.70
CA PHE A 138 -11.01 -0.37 -8.14
C PHE A 138 -10.70 0.69 -7.08
N TRP A 139 -11.03 1.97 -7.36
CA TRP A 139 -10.78 3.04 -6.40
C TRP A 139 -11.57 2.85 -5.10
N ALA A 140 -12.83 2.45 -5.18
CA ALA A 140 -13.65 2.16 -4.01
C ALA A 140 -13.09 0.99 -3.21
N TYR A 141 -12.77 -0.11 -3.89
CA TYR A 141 -12.19 -1.31 -3.28
C TYR A 141 -10.85 -1.02 -2.58
N CYS A 142 -9.99 -0.20 -3.19
CA CYS A 142 -8.70 0.21 -2.62
C CYS A 142 -8.81 1.37 -1.61
N GLY A 143 -10.00 1.86 -1.28
CA GLY A 143 -10.17 3.00 -0.38
C GLY A 143 -9.60 4.31 -0.91
N LEU A 144 -9.48 4.44 -2.24
CA LEU A 144 -9.03 5.66 -2.90
C LEU A 144 -10.20 6.57 -3.32
N ALA A 145 -11.41 6.03 -3.45
CA ALA A 145 -12.60 6.84 -3.66
C ALA A 145 -12.89 7.71 -2.43
N THR A 146 -13.39 8.93 -2.67
CA THR A 146 -13.88 9.77 -1.58
C THR A 146 -15.32 9.39 -1.25
N ILE A 147 -15.70 9.56 0.02
CA ILE A 147 -17.04 9.33 0.56
C ILE A 147 -17.62 10.64 1.08
N PRO A 148 -18.96 10.74 1.24
CA PRO A 148 -19.58 11.90 1.89
C PRO A 148 -18.99 12.17 3.28
N GLY A 149 -18.83 13.43 3.62
CA GLY A 149 -18.25 13.87 4.88
C GLY A 149 -18.91 15.13 5.38
N LEU A 150 -18.56 15.52 6.59
CA LEU A 150 -18.98 16.75 7.24
C LEU A 150 -17.73 17.55 7.58
N ALA A 151 -17.71 18.84 7.25
CA ALA A 151 -16.62 19.73 7.59
C ALA A 151 -16.94 20.56 8.83
N TYR A 152 -15.96 20.70 9.70
CA TYR A 152 -16.06 21.40 10.97
C TYR A 152 -14.96 22.42 11.12
N SER A 153 -15.25 23.53 11.78
CA SER A 153 -14.23 24.50 12.20
C SER A 153 -14.36 24.84 13.68
N CYS A 154 -13.26 25.26 14.28
CA CYS A 154 -13.24 25.78 15.64
C CYS A 154 -12.88 27.26 15.61
N ALA A 155 -13.75 28.13 16.10
CA ALA A 155 -13.53 29.56 16.15
C ALA A 155 -12.33 29.94 17.04
N ARG A 156 -12.03 29.13 18.10
CA ARG A 156 -10.97 29.39 19.07
C ARG A 156 -9.58 29.08 18.55
N CYS A 157 -9.35 27.88 18.00
CA CYS A 157 -8.01 27.45 17.56
C CYS A 157 -7.82 27.46 16.03
N LYS A 158 -8.85 27.89 15.29
CA LYS A 158 -8.87 27.95 13.81
C LYS A 158 -8.56 26.59 13.15
N LEU A 159 -8.88 25.51 13.85
CA LEU A 159 -8.79 24.16 13.29
C LEU A 159 -9.94 23.98 12.30
N GLU A 160 -9.60 23.53 11.09
CA GLU A 160 -10.54 23.07 10.08
C GLU A 160 -10.31 21.58 9.84
N VAL A 161 -11.36 20.76 9.98
CA VAL A 161 -11.30 19.30 9.81
C VAL A 161 -12.53 18.80 9.08
N ALA A 162 -12.39 17.69 8.38
CA ALA A 162 -13.51 17.02 7.77
C ALA A 162 -13.47 15.52 8.10
N TYR A 163 -14.63 14.97 8.42
CA TYR A 163 -14.80 13.57 8.80
C TYR A 163 -15.90 12.91 7.98
N PRO A 164 -15.83 11.57 7.79
CA PRO A 164 -16.94 10.82 7.20
C PRO A 164 -18.25 11.03 7.96
N VAL A 165 -19.36 10.99 7.25
CA VAL A 165 -20.69 10.99 7.88
C VAL A 165 -20.77 9.86 8.91
N GLY A 166 -21.33 10.13 10.08
CA GLY A 166 -21.41 9.19 11.21
C GLY A 166 -20.11 9.03 12.02
N TYR A 167 -19.08 9.82 11.74
CA TYR A 167 -17.89 9.85 12.59
C TYR A 167 -18.20 10.56 13.92
N LYS A 168 -17.88 9.91 15.03
CA LYS A 168 -18.07 10.50 16.36
C LYS A 168 -16.94 11.50 16.62
N LEU A 169 -17.30 12.76 16.79
CA LEU A 169 -16.35 13.79 17.18
C LEU A 169 -15.86 13.54 18.61
N HIS A 170 -14.59 13.77 18.84
CA HIS A 170 -14.00 13.79 20.17
C HIS A 170 -13.89 15.24 20.64
N GLU A 171 -14.50 15.55 21.76
CA GLU A 171 -14.34 16.81 22.45
C GLU A 171 -13.85 16.53 23.88
N PRO A 172 -12.84 17.24 24.38
CA PRO A 172 -12.12 18.32 23.70
C PRO A 172 -11.26 17.82 22.51
N HIS A 173 -11.12 18.65 21.50
CA HIS A 173 -10.30 18.36 20.33
C HIS A 173 -8.89 18.96 20.48
N TYR A 174 -7.91 18.41 19.74
CA TYR A 174 -6.57 18.96 19.70
C TYR A 174 -6.51 20.19 18.77
N SER A 175 -5.79 21.22 19.19
CA SER A 175 -5.54 22.41 18.37
C SER A 175 -4.83 22.06 17.05
N ARG A 176 -4.78 23.00 16.10
CA ARG A 176 -4.12 22.83 14.80
C ARG A 176 -2.67 22.34 14.91
N SER A 177 -1.95 22.67 15.99
CA SER A 177 -0.60 22.19 16.25
C SER A 177 -0.52 20.72 16.69
N GLY A 178 -1.65 20.13 17.12
CA GLY A 178 -1.72 18.77 17.66
C GLY A 178 -1.12 18.59 19.05
N LEU A 179 -0.60 19.68 19.66
CA LEU A 179 0.15 19.63 20.91
C LEU A 179 -0.67 19.97 22.16
N ARG A 180 -1.80 20.64 21.99
CA ARG A 180 -2.64 21.10 23.12
C ARG A 180 -4.11 20.83 22.85
N GLU A 181 -4.82 20.42 23.87
CA GLU A 181 -6.26 20.34 23.84
C GLU A 181 -6.87 21.74 23.75
N CYS A 182 -7.93 21.86 22.97
CA CYS A 182 -8.67 23.08 22.80
C CYS A 182 -10.05 22.95 23.48
N ALA A 183 -10.36 23.89 24.36
CA ALA A 183 -11.67 23.95 25.02
C ALA A 183 -12.76 24.62 24.15
N GLY A 184 -12.48 24.93 22.88
CA GLY A 184 -13.50 25.40 21.93
C GLY A 184 -14.28 24.23 21.34
N HIS A 185 -15.46 24.52 20.76
CA HIS A 185 -16.28 23.53 20.08
C HIS A 185 -16.00 23.48 18.58
N LEU A 186 -16.27 22.30 17.98
CA LEU A 186 -16.22 22.10 16.54
C LEU A 186 -17.63 22.37 15.97
N GLU A 187 -17.78 23.44 15.22
CA GLU A 187 -19.02 23.85 14.57
C GLU A 187 -19.06 23.29 13.14
N LEU A 188 -20.21 22.79 12.71
CA LEU A 188 -20.43 22.32 11.35
C LEU A 188 -20.42 23.50 10.38
N VAL A 189 -19.50 23.45 9.37
CA VAL A 189 -19.37 24.51 8.36
C VAL A 189 -19.74 24.06 6.95
N ALA A 190 -19.73 22.75 6.68
CA ALA A 190 -20.20 22.20 5.41
C ALA A 190 -20.75 20.78 5.59
N ASP A 191 -21.81 20.49 4.86
CA ASP A 191 -22.59 19.24 4.90
C ASP A 191 -22.01 18.14 3.98
N GLU A 192 -22.69 16.99 3.95
CA GLU A 192 -22.32 15.82 3.16
C GLU A 192 -22.49 16.00 1.64
N GLN A 193 -23.27 16.99 1.18
CA GLN A 193 -23.48 17.26 -0.23
C GLN A 193 -22.28 17.98 -0.82
N SER A 194 -21.70 18.89 -0.06
CA SER A 194 -20.55 19.73 -0.45
C SER A 194 -19.21 19.14 -0.05
N THR A 195 -19.17 18.26 0.97
CA THR A 195 -17.92 17.76 1.55
C THR A 195 -17.63 16.31 1.14
N ARG A 196 -16.44 16.07 0.60
CA ARG A 196 -15.95 14.74 0.26
C ARG A 196 -14.63 14.44 0.98
N VAL A 197 -14.60 13.33 1.69
CA VAL A 197 -13.42 12.94 2.49
C VAL A 197 -12.87 11.57 2.09
N ALA A 198 -11.62 11.34 2.43
CA ALA A 198 -11.03 10.01 2.31
C ALA A 198 -11.66 9.04 3.31
N PRO A 199 -11.99 7.80 2.92
CA PRO A 199 -12.48 6.80 3.84
C PRO A 199 -11.45 6.55 4.95
N ARG A 200 -11.89 6.59 6.19
CA ARG A 200 -11.08 6.35 7.39
C ARG A 200 -11.55 5.06 8.07
N ARG A 201 -10.70 4.50 8.92
CA ARG A 201 -11.12 3.45 9.85
C ARG A 201 -12.11 4.06 10.81
N SER A 202 -13.29 3.44 10.97
CA SER A 202 -14.27 3.92 11.97
C SER A 202 -13.66 3.82 13.37
N ALA A 203 -13.73 4.91 14.14
CA ALA A 203 -13.29 4.93 15.53
C ALA A 203 -14.16 4.02 16.43
N LEU A 204 -15.38 3.68 15.99
CA LEU A 204 -16.39 2.91 16.73
C LEU A 204 -16.48 1.43 16.33
N GLY A 205 -15.42 0.86 15.73
CA GLY A 205 -15.43 -0.55 15.31
C GLY A 205 -16.29 -0.86 14.08
N GLY A 206 -16.79 0.16 13.37
CA GLY A 206 -17.59 -0.01 12.16
C GLY A 206 -16.82 -0.77 11.07
N ARG A 207 -17.57 -1.54 10.25
CA ARG A 207 -17.01 -2.31 9.15
C ARG A 207 -16.35 -1.39 8.12
N ARG A 208 -15.12 -1.71 7.72
CA ARG A 208 -14.44 -0.97 6.66
C ARG A 208 -15.17 -1.16 5.34
N THR A 209 -15.29 -0.08 4.57
CA THR A 209 -15.89 -0.09 3.23
C THR A 209 -14.90 -0.41 2.12
N TYR A 210 -13.65 -0.71 2.46
CA TYR A 210 -12.54 -0.97 1.53
C TYR A 210 -11.60 -2.04 2.06
N ASP A 211 -10.84 -2.68 1.16
CA ASP A 211 -9.79 -3.63 1.50
C ASP A 211 -8.50 -2.88 1.93
N SER A 212 -8.08 -3.09 3.18
CA SER A 212 -6.91 -2.41 3.75
C SER A 212 -5.57 -2.90 3.15
N HIS A 213 -5.51 -4.15 2.68
CA HIS A 213 -4.33 -4.69 2.02
C HIS A 213 -4.19 -4.13 0.60
N ALA A 214 -5.31 -4.03 -0.14
CA ALA A 214 -5.33 -3.37 -1.44
C ALA A 214 -4.91 -1.89 -1.32
N ARG A 215 -5.39 -1.18 -0.30
CA ARG A 215 -4.97 0.21 -0.02
C ARG A 215 -3.48 0.32 0.27
N LYS A 216 -2.93 -0.58 1.11
CA LYS A 216 -1.48 -0.66 1.38
C LYS A 216 -0.70 -0.95 0.11
N SER A 217 -1.21 -1.83 -0.76
CA SER A 217 -0.59 -2.16 -2.04
C SER A 217 -0.51 -0.95 -2.97
N CYS A 218 -1.58 -0.15 -3.06
CA CYS A 218 -1.58 1.09 -3.83
C CYS A 218 -0.58 2.11 -3.28
N TYR A 219 -0.50 2.28 -1.97
CA TYR A 219 0.48 3.17 -1.35
C TYR A 219 1.93 2.75 -1.67
N LEU A 220 2.26 1.46 -1.53
CA LEU A 220 3.60 0.96 -1.86
C LEU A 220 3.92 1.10 -3.35
N LEU A 221 2.93 0.88 -4.22
CA LEU A 221 3.03 1.18 -5.65
C LEU A 221 3.35 2.66 -5.88
N GLY A 222 2.58 3.55 -5.28
CA GLY A 222 2.78 5.00 -5.40
C GLY A 222 4.18 5.43 -4.97
N VAL A 223 4.67 4.92 -3.84
CA VAL A 223 6.04 5.18 -3.36
C VAL A 223 7.08 4.64 -4.36
N SER A 224 6.87 3.46 -4.94
CA SER A 224 7.79 2.90 -5.94
C SER A 224 7.83 3.74 -7.22
N LEU A 225 6.68 4.14 -7.73
CA LEU A 225 6.57 5.00 -8.93
C LEU A 225 7.28 6.34 -8.73
N LEU A 226 7.17 6.94 -7.55
CA LEU A 226 7.88 8.19 -7.21
C LEU A 226 9.40 7.99 -7.14
N ARG A 227 9.86 6.94 -6.46
CA ARG A 227 11.30 6.66 -6.29
C ARG A 227 11.99 6.34 -7.61
N CYS A 228 11.32 5.63 -8.50
CA CYS A 228 11.89 5.24 -9.78
C CYS A 228 11.77 6.32 -10.87
N GLY A 229 11.13 7.47 -10.59
CA GLY A 229 10.93 8.53 -11.58
C GLY A 229 10.14 8.03 -12.79
N SER A 230 9.00 7.39 -12.57
CA SER A 230 8.10 6.94 -13.62
C SER A 230 7.34 8.11 -14.26
N ASP A 231 6.64 7.87 -15.39
CA ASP A 231 5.76 8.87 -16.03
C ASP A 231 4.70 9.42 -15.06
N TYR A 232 4.26 8.59 -14.11
CA TYR A 232 3.34 8.99 -13.05
C TYR A 232 3.92 10.01 -12.07
N ARG A 233 5.25 10.13 -12.00
CA ARG A 233 5.92 11.15 -11.18
C ARG A 233 5.59 12.55 -11.67
N ALA A 234 5.62 12.80 -12.98
CA ALA A 234 5.27 14.10 -13.54
C ALA A 234 3.82 14.49 -13.21
N PHE A 235 2.89 13.52 -13.29
CA PHE A 235 1.51 13.75 -12.88
C PHE A 235 1.40 14.07 -11.37
N TYR A 236 2.12 13.35 -10.52
CA TYR A 236 2.14 13.65 -9.09
C TYR A 236 2.67 15.06 -8.81
N ASP A 237 3.76 15.45 -9.45
CA ASP A 237 4.39 16.76 -9.24
C ASP A 237 3.43 17.88 -9.68
N SER A 238 2.76 17.75 -10.85
CA SER A 238 1.75 18.72 -11.31
C SER A 238 0.55 18.82 -10.36
N GLU A 239 0.05 17.68 -9.88
CA GLU A 239 -1.06 17.65 -8.92
C GLU A 239 -0.67 18.26 -7.57
N ARG A 240 0.55 18.06 -7.13
CA ARG A 240 1.05 18.66 -5.89
C ARG A 240 1.14 20.19 -5.98
N THR A 241 1.62 20.73 -7.10
CA THR A 241 1.64 22.17 -7.38
C THR A 241 0.21 22.72 -7.39
N ARG A 242 -0.67 22.13 -8.20
CA ARG A 242 -2.09 22.53 -8.29
C ARG A 242 -2.80 22.52 -6.93
N LEU A 243 -2.57 21.50 -6.10
CA LEU A 243 -3.18 21.40 -4.77
C LEU A 243 -2.60 22.44 -3.80
N GLY A 244 -1.34 22.81 -3.94
CA GLY A 244 -0.71 23.89 -3.16
C GLY A 244 -1.33 25.24 -3.46
N GLU A 245 -1.59 25.54 -4.73
CA GLU A 245 -2.26 26.77 -5.18
C GLU A 245 -3.73 26.82 -4.72
N LEU A 246 -4.45 25.71 -4.89
CA LEU A 246 -5.88 25.62 -4.56
C LEU A 246 -6.13 25.65 -3.04
N HIS A 247 -5.20 25.11 -2.26
CA HIS A 247 -5.35 24.94 -0.82
C HIS A 247 -4.10 25.44 -0.05
N PRO A 248 -3.81 26.76 -0.03
CA PRO A 248 -2.59 27.28 0.59
C PRO A 248 -2.51 27.00 2.10
N GLY A 249 -3.64 26.73 2.75
CA GLY A 249 -3.70 26.34 4.16
C GLY A 249 -3.39 24.88 4.48
N TRP A 250 -3.18 24.03 3.48
CA TRP A 250 -2.87 22.62 3.72
C TRP A 250 -1.42 22.43 4.17
N THR A 251 -1.23 21.42 5.04
CA THR A 251 0.13 21.01 5.41
C THR A 251 0.83 20.33 4.22
N PRO A 252 2.17 20.39 4.13
CA PRO A 252 2.92 19.68 3.08
C PRO A 252 2.60 18.17 3.01
N LYS A 253 2.34 17.55 4.17
CA LYS A 253 1.94 16.15 4.26
C LYS A 253 0.54 15.90 3.66
N HIS A 254 -0.40 16.82 3.90
CA HIS A 254 -1.75 16.69 3.33
C HIS A 254 -1.71 16.80 1.81
N SER A 255 -1.03 17.82 1.27
CA SER A 255 -0.85 17.98 -0.18
C SER A 255 -0.16 16.78 -0.81
N HIS A 256 0.90 16.25 -0.17
CA HIS A 256 1.60 15.04 -0.61
C HIS A 256 0.66 13.84 -0.70
N LEU A 257 -0.07 13.52 0.37
CA LEU A 257 -0.95 12.35 0.40
C LEU A 257 -2.13 12.49 -0.56
N SER A 258 -2.62 13.70 -0.80
CA SER A 258 -3.69 13.96 -1.77
C SER A 258 -3.21 13.80 -3.20
N ALA A 259 -2.04 14.34 -3.56
CA ALA A 259 -1.41 14.15 -4.87
C ALA A 259 -1.09 12.67 -5.13
N LEU A 260 -0.51 11.98 -4.13
CA LEU A 260 -0.22 10.55 -4.20
C LEU A 260 -1.47 9.73 -4.50
N ARG A 261 -2.58 9.98 -3.78
CA ARG A 261 -3.87 9.33 -4.01
C ARG A 261 -4.39 9.55 -5.44
N ARG A 262 -4.23 10.75 -5.98
CA ARG A 262 -4.66 11.06 -7.37
C ARG A 262 -3.81 10.30 -8.37
N MET A 263 -2.50 10.22 -8.16
CA MET A 263 -1.58 9.42 -8.98
C MET A 263 -1.92 7.93 -8.92
N GLU A 264 -2.19 7.39 -7.73
CA GLU A 264 -2.63 6.00 -7.55
C GLU A 264 -3.94 5.72 -8.31
N LYS A 265 -4.90 6.65 -8.30
CA LYS A 265 -6.14 6.54 -9.10
C LYS A 265 -5.87 6.53 -10.60
N ALA A 266 -4.96 7.39 -11.08
CA ALA A 266 -4.57 7.42 -12.48
C ALA A 266 -3.96 6.08 -12.90
N PHE A 267 -3.02 5.54 -12.11
CA PHE A 267 -2.42 4.24 -12.37
C PHE A 267 -3.47 3.11 -12.39
N LEU A 268 -4.36 3.05 -11.40
CA LEU A 268 -5.40 2.00 -11.34
C LEU A 268 -6.40 2.10 -12.51
N ARG A 269 -6.71 3.29 -12.99
CA ARG A 269 -7.52 3.49 -14.21
C ARG A 269 -6.82 2.87 -15.42
N ASP A 270 -5.53 3.18 -15.58
CA ASP A 270 -4.75 2.72 -16.74
C ASP A 270 -4.53 1.20 -16.67
N LEU A 271 -4.26 0.65 -15.47
CA LEU A 271 -4.22 -0.79 -15.24
C LEU A 271 -5.55 -1.45 -15.60
N TRP A 272 -6.67 -0.91 -15.10
CA TRP A 272 -8.00 -1.44 -15.40
C TRP A 272 -8.25 -1.47 -16.92
N LEU A 273 -7.92 -0.39 -17.62
CA LEU A 273 -8.10 -0.28 -19.06
C LEU A 273 -7.23 -1.28 -19.83
N ALA A 274 -5.94 -1.37 -19.49
CA ALA A 274 -5.00 -2.31 -20.10
C ALA A 274 -5.41 -3.76 -19.87
N TRP A 275 -5.80 -4.10 -18.65
CA TRP A 275 -6.21 -5.45 -18.29
C TRP A 275 -7.52 -5.87 -18.96
N ARG A 276 -8.54 -5.00 -19.00
CA ARG A 276 -9.79 -5.30 -19.73
C ARG A 276 -9.58 -5.48 -21.22
N ARG A 277 -8.72 -4.66 -21.82
CA ARG A 277 -8.34 -4.81 -23.25
C ARG A 277 -7.63 -6.14 -23.49
N ALA A 278 -6.68 -6.54 -22.62
CA ALA A 278 -5.99 -7.81 -22.74
C ALA A 278 -6.93 -9.02 -22.64
N LEU A 279 -8.07 -8.88 -21.95
CA LEU A 279 -9.12 -9.91 -21.82
C LEU A 279 -10.29 -9.72 -22.80
N ASN A 280 -10.22 -8.79 -23.73
CA ASN A 280 -11.34 -8.44 -24.64
C ASN A 280 -12.65 -8.12 -23.90
N LEU A 281 -12.57 -7.55 -22.69
CA LEU A 281 -13.73 -7.15 -21.92
C LEU A 281 -14.19 -5.72 -22.31
N PRO A 282 -15.49 -5.41 -22.21
CA PRO A 282 -16.01 -4.07 -22.51
C PRO A 282 -15.32 -3.00 -21.66
N VAL A 283 -14.95 -1.90 -22.28
CA VAL A 283 -14.34 -0.73 -21.60
C VAL A 283 -15.31 0.45 -21.61
N VAL A 284 -15.35 1.18 -20.51
CA VAL A 284 -16.14 2.42 -20.37
C VAL A 284 -15.22 3.62 -20.26
N ALA A 285 -15.70 4.78 -20.70
CA ALA A 285 -14.96 6.03 -20.54
C ALA A 285 -14.81 6.37 -19.06
N SER A 286 -13.62 6.81 -18.68
CA SER A 286 -13.35 7.30 -17.32
C SER A 286 -13.53 8.82 -17.28
N TYR A 287 -14.18 9.32 -16.23
CA TYR A 287 -14.26 10.76 -15.97
C TYR A 287 -12.95 11.33 -15.43
N PHE A 288 -12.01 10.49 -15.02
CA PHE A 288 -10.73 10.94 -14.49
C PHE A 288 -9.79 11.33 -15.64
N PRO A 289 -9.08 12.46 -15.57
CA PRO A 289 -8.21 12.92 -16.65
C PRO A 289 -7.14 11.88 -17.01
N ARG A 290 -6.84 11.79 -18.30
CA ARG A 290 -5.70 10.99 -18.80
C ARG A 290 -4.38 11.69 -18.42
N LEU A 291 -3.32 10.89 -18.29
CA LEU A 291 -1.96 11.41 -18.18
C LEU A 291 -1.53 12.07 -19.48
#